data_ade947d9c5f5d7b0d01bc10546281c16
#
_entry.id   ade947d9c5f5d7b0d01bc10546281c16
#
_cell.length_a   1.000
_cell.length_b   1.000
_cell.length_c   1.000
_cell.angle_alpha   90.00
_cell.angle_beta   90.00
_cell.angle_gamma   90.00
#
_symmetry.space_group_name_H-M   'P 1'
#
loop_
_entity.id
_entity.type
_entity.pdbx_description
1 polymer ?
#
loop_
_entity_poly.entity_id
_entity_poly.type
_entity_poly.pdbx_seq_one_letter_code
_entity_poly.pdbx_strand_id
1 'polypeptide(L)'
;PMKGSRPAQGALTEKNDLSKTDETRRVVERMVDGLNDHEIDGMGEFFHQDFRWIGNAGCGLKEGLKAFQEHWQRPFQQAFSDKVCIDEARLAEGEWMAAFGRQEATHSGEFMGIPPTGKRVEIRYMDFWKVEDGKIVSNWVMVDFPHVMKQLGVDPFQGHGWEKFDHEL
;
A
#
# COMPACT_ATOMS: atom_id res chain seq x y z
N PRO A 1 -3.68 -17.93 27.52
CA PRO A 1 -4.29 -18.15 26.21
C PRO A 1 -4.80 -16.82 25.67
N MET A 2 -4.26 -16.35 24.56
CA MET A 2 -4.80 -15.17 23.88
C MET A 2 -6.23 -15.50 23.45
N LYS A 3 -7.19 -14.69 23.89
CA LYS A 3 -8.55 -14.77 23.35
C LYS A 3 -8.45 -14.34 21.90
N GLY A 4 -8.93 -15.15 20.97
CA GLY A 4 -8.97 -14.80 19.55
C GLY A 4 -9.62 -13.45 19.33
N SER A 5 -9.11 -12.66 18.40
CA SER A 5 -9.71 -11.39 18.01
C SER A 5 -11.12 -11.64 17.48
N ARG A 6 -12.07 -10.78 17.85
CA ARG A 6 -13.40 -10.79 17.28
C ARG A 6 -13.45 -9.87 16.08
N PRO A 7 -14.12 -10.23 14.99
CA PRO A 7 -14.35 -9.29 13.90
C PRO A 7 -15.05 -8.03 14.41
N ALA A 8 -14.67 -6.88 13.89
CA ALA A 8 -15.39 -5.65 14.13
C ALA A 8 -16.83 -5.78 13.58
N GLN A 9 -17.77 -5.06 14.18
CA GLN A 9 -19.14 -5.04 13.67
C GLN A 9 -19.15 -4.54 12.21
N GLY A 10 -19.74 -5.30 11.30
CA GLY A 10 -19.73 -5.01 9.86
C GLY A 10 -18.47 -5.50 9.12
N ALA A 11 -17.53 -6.14 9.82
CA ALA A 11 -16.43 -6.84 9.16
C ALA A 11 -16.94 -8.16 8.55
N LEU A 12 -16.34 -8.49 7.42
CA LEU A 12 -16.48 -9.71 6.61
C LEU A 12 -17.25 -10.88 7.26
N THR A 13 -18.54 -10.89 7.12
CA THR A 13 -19.42 -12.01 7.47
C THR A 13 -20.24 -12.47 6.27
N GLU A 14 -20.06 -11.81 5.11
CA GLU A 14 -20.77 -12.17 3.90
C GLU A 14 -20.25 -13.50 3.34
N LYS A 15 -21.16 -14.31 2.84
CA LYS A 15 -20.78 -15.51 2.09
C LYS A 15 -19.99 -15.09 0.84
N ASN A 16 -18.98 -15.86 0.52
CA ASN A 16 -18.16 -15.64 -0.67
C ASN A 16 -19.05 -15.74 -1.93
N ASP A 17 -19.32 -14.58 -2.54
CA ASP A 17 -19.94 -14.48 -3.86
C ASP A 17 -18.81 -14.48 -4.89
N LEU A 18 -18.65 -15.57 -5.64
CA LEU A 18 -17.55 -15.74 -6.59
C LEU A 18 -17.60 -14.73 -7.72
N SER A 19 -18.78 -14.30 -8.18
CA SER A 19 -18.88 -13.30 -9.24
C SER A 19 -18.41 -11.92 -8.76
N LYS A 20 -18.76 -11.56 -7.55
CA LYS A 20 -18.34 -10.33 -6.89
C LYS A 20 -16.84 -10.36 -6.55
N THR A 21 -16.36 -11.49 -6.11
CA THR A 21 -14.93 -11.73 -5.86
C THR A 21 -14.11 -11.56 -7.12
N ASP A 22 -14.56 -12.11 -8.25
CA ASP A 22 -13.88 -11.98 -9.54
C ASP A 22 -13.89 -10.54 -10.06
N GLU A 23 -14.98 -9.81 -9.86
CA GLU A 23 -15.05 -8.38 -10.19
C GLU A 23 -14.05 -7.58 -9.37
N THR A 24 -14.05 -7.78 -8.06
CA THR A 24 -13.10 -7.13 -7.13
C THR A 24 -11.66 -7.40 -7.54
N ARG A 25 -11.32 -8.65 -7.82
CA ARG A 25 -9.99 -9.05 -8.26
C ARG A 25 -9.58 -8.34 -9.55
N ARG A 26 -10.45 -8.32 -10.55
CA ARG A 26 -10.16 -7.65 -11.82
C ARG A 26 -9.89 -6.16 -11.68
N VAL A 27 -10.69 -5.46 -10.87
CA VAL A 27 -10.51 -4.02 -10.64
C VAL A 27 -9.16 -3.75 -9.99
N VAL A 28 -8.82 -4.47 -8.93
CA VAL A 28 -7.56 -4.27 -8.20
C VAL A 28 -6.35 -4.66 -9.05
N GLU A 29 -6.40 -5.78 -9.76
CA GLU A 29 -5.29 -6.22 -10.62
C GLU A 29 -5.01 -5.22 -11.74
N ARG A 30 -6.04 -4.69 -12.40
CA ARG A 30 -5.87 -3.65 -13.42
C ARG A 30 -5.29 -2.35 -12.83
N MET A 31 -5.68 -2.01 -11.62
CA MET A 31 -5.11 -0.85 -10.91
C MET A 31 -3.62 -1.06 -10.63
N VAL A 32 -3.22 -2.24 -10.16
CA VAL A 32 -1.79 -2.56 -9.90
C VAL A 32 -0.98 -2.53 -11.21
N ASP A 33 -1.54 -3.02 -12.31
CA ASP A 33 -0.89 -2.92 -13.61
C ASP A 33 -0.65 -1.45 -13.99
N GLY A 34 -1.64 -0.58 -13.82
CA GLY A 34 -1.49 0.87 -14.03
C GLY A 34 -0.41 1.50 -13.15
N LEU A 35 -0.31 1.08 -11.88
CA LEU A 35 0.77 1.53 -10.99
C LEU A 35 2.15 1.10 -11.50
N ASN A 36 2.29 -0.12 -12.01
CA ASN A 36 3.55 -0.62 -12.57
C ASN A 36 3.92 0.07 -13.89
N ASP A 37 2.93 0.54 -14.64
CA ASP A 37 3.12 1.38 -15.83
C ASP A 37 3.36 2.87 -15.48
N HIS A 38 3.40 3.20 -14.19
CA HIS A 38 3.61 4.55 -13.64
C HIS A 38 2.56 5.59 -14.08
N GLU A 39 1.36 5.12 -14.38
CA GLU A 39 0.24 6.00 -14.74
C GLU A 39 -0.40 6.59 -13.48
N ILE A 40 -0.43 7.90 -13.37
CA ILE A 40 -1.14 8.61 -12.29
C ILE A 40 -2.46 9.19 -12.79
N ASP A 41 -2.44 9.85 -13.92
CA ASP A 41 -3.61 10.60 -14.42
C ASP A 41 -4.74 9.69 -14.91
N GLY A 42 -4.42 8.51 -15.41
CA GLY A 42 -5.40 7.50 -15.83
C GLY A 42 -6.03 6.68 -14.69
N MET A 43 -5.53 6.80 -13.48
CA MET A 43 -5.95 5.96 -12.36
C MET A 43 -7.38 6.24 -11.87
N GLY A 44 -7.96 7.40 -12.23
CA GLY A 44 -9.33 7.76 -11.85
C GLY A 44 -10.41 6.79 -12.34
N GLU A 45 -10.13 5.95 -13.32
CA GLU A 45 -11.07 4.91 -13.76
C GLU A 45 -11.25 3.80 -12.72
N PHE A 46 -10.28 3.59 -11.82
CA PHE A 46 -10.29 2.53 -10.82
C PHE A 46 -10.82 2.98 -9.46
N PHE A 47 -10.80 4.27 -9.18
CA PHE A 47 -11.11 4.82 -7.85
C PHE A 47 -12.41 5.61 -7.86
N HIS A 48 -13.20 5.43 -6.80
CA HIS A 48 -14.32 6.32 -6.53
C HIS A 48 -13.81 7.72 -6.16
N GLN A 49 -14.61 8.76 -6.47
CA GLN A 49 -14.21 10.15 -6.17
C GLN A 49 -14.04 10.39 -4.66
N ASP A 50 -14.90 9.76 -3.85
CA ASP A 50 -14.86 9.83 -2.39
C ASP A 50 -13.98 8.71 -1.78
N PHE A 51 -13.05 8.22 -2.56
CA PHE A 51 -12.09 7.20 -2.14
C PHE A 51 -11.36 7.63 -0.86
N ARG A 52 -11.18 6.67 0.04
CA ARG A 52 -10.38 6.87 1.25
C ARG A 52 -9.12 6.01 1.21
N TRP A 53 -8.00 6.65 1.32
CA TRP A 53 -6.71 5.99 1.46
C TRP A 53 -6.22 6.14 2.89
N ILE A 54 -6.19 5.01 3.62
CA ILE A 54 -5.93 4.97 5.05
C ILE A 54 -4.55 4.39 5.26
N GLY A 55 -3.56 5.26 5.30
CA GLY A 55 -2.17 4.89 5.49
C GLY A 55 -1.72 4.95 6.95
N ASN A 56 -0.55 4.40 7.20
CA ASN A 56 0.10 4.43 8.51
C ASN A 56 0.76 5.80 8.80
N ALA A 57 1.36 5.91 9.96
CA ALA A 57 2.14 7.10 10.35
C ALA A 57 3.20 7.43 9.29
N GLY A 58 3.34 8.71 8.99
CA GLY A 58 4.18 9.25 7.93
C GLY A 58 3.41 9.60 6.65
N CYS A 59 2.36 8.86 6.30
CA CYS A 59 1.50 9.19 5.15
C CYS A 59 0.06 9.57 5.55
N GLY A 60 -0.50 8.98 6.60
CA GLY A 60 -1.79 9.38 7.15
C GLY A 60 -3.00 9.07 6.27
N LEU A 61 -4.10 9.74 6.53
CA LEU A 61 -5.38 9.60 5.83
C LEU A 61 -5.48 10.58 4.67
N LYS A 62 -5.85 10.08 3.50
CA LYS A 62 -6.20 10.91 2.33
C LYS A 62 -7.68 10.70 2.00
N GLU A 63 -8.45 11.75 2.03
CA GLU A 63 -9.87 11.73 1.68
C GLU A 63 -10.07 12.27 0.28
N GLY A 64 -10.62 11.45 -0.60
CA GLY A 64 -10.82 11.73 -2.00
C GLY A 64 -9.63 11.40 -2.88
N LEU A 65 -9.91 11.09 -4.14
CA LEU A 65 -8.91 10.72 -5.12
C LEU A 65 -7.86 11.81 -5.33
N LYS A 66 -8.30 13.07 -5.40
CA LYS A 66 -7.39 14.21 -5.61
C LYS A 66 -6.36 14.34 -4.49
N ALA A 67 -6.80 14.27 -3.23
CA ALA A 67 -5.91 14.34 -2.07
C ALA A 67 -4.91 13.18 -2.05
N PHE A 68 -5.38 11.96 -2.37
CA PHE A 68 -4.52 10.79 -2.50
C PHE A 68 -3.44 10.99 -3.59
N GLN A 69 -3.82 11.48 -4.77
CA GLN A 69 -2.88 11.71 -5.87
C GLN A 69 -1.87 12.80 -5.55
N GLU A 70 -2.31 13.94 -5.01
CA GLU A 70 -1.46 15.10 -4.75
C GLU A 70 -0.52 14.90 -3.55
N HIS A 71 -1.00 14.24 -2.50
CA HIS A 71 -0.28 14.15 -1.21
C HIS A 71 0.32 12.79 -0.90
N TRP A 72 0.11 11.79 -1.77
CA TRP A 72 0.76 10.49 -1.66
C TRP A 72 1.33 10.01 -2.99
N GLN A 73 0.48 9.80 -3.99
CA GLN A 73 0.88 9.10 -5.22
C GLN A 73 1.97 9.85 -5.98
N ARG A 74 1.81 11.15 -6.21
CA ARG A 74 2.81 11.96 -6.93
C ARG A 74 4.11 12.12 -6.15
N PRO A 75 4.10 12.50 -4.85
CA PRO A 75 5.34 12.58 -4.08
C PRO A 75 6.08 11.24 -4.01
N PHE A 76 5.35 10.15 -3.85
CA PHE A 76 5.94 8.82 -3.80
C PHE A 76 6.53 8.41 -5.16
N GLN A 77 5.83 8.71 -6.25
CA GLN A 77 6.33 8.50 -7.62
C GLN A 77 7.58 9.33 -7.90
N GLN A 78 7.67 10.55 -7.38
CA GLN A 78 8.86 11.38 -7.53
C GLN A 78 10.06 10.85 -6.73
N ALA A 79 9.79 10.32 -5.54
CA ALA A 79 10.85 9.74 -4.70
C ALA A 79 11.40 8.43 -5.27
N PHE A 80 10.55 7.62 -5.91
CA PHE A 80 10.83 6.27 -6.39
C PHE A 80 10.27 6.05 -7.80
N SER A 81 10.79 6.77 -8.78
CA SER A 81 10.20 6.87 -10.12
C SER A 81 10.22 5.56 -10.92
N ASP A 82 11.11 4.65 -10.59
CA ASP A 82 11.26 3.33 -11.24
C ASP A 82 10.65 2.18 -10.44
N LYS A 83 9.80 2.49 -9.45
CA LYS A 83 9.23 1.46 -8.57
C LYS A 83 8.43 0.42 -9.32
N VAL A 84 8.56 -0.82 -8.89
CA VAL A 84 7.77 -1.97 -9.36
C VAL A 84 7.17 -2.68 -8.16
N CYS A 85 5.84 -2.88 -8.18
CA CYS A 85 5.13 -3.65 -7.18
C CYS A 85 5.24 -5.15 -7.47
N ILE A 86 5.62 -5.90 -6.46
CA ILE A 86 5.71 -7.36 -6.50
C ILE A 86 4.88 -7.90 -5.36
N ASP A 87 3.64 -8.32 -5.66
CA ASP A 87 2.78 -8.96 -4.68
C ASP A 87 3.22 -10.42 -4.47
N GLU A 88 3.55 -10.77 -3.24
CA GLU A 88 3.92 -12.14 -2.87
C GLU A 88 2.70 -13.03 -2.65
N ALA A 89 1.60 -12.44 -2.17
CA ALA A 89 0.32 -13.12 -2.06
C ALA A 89 -0.84 -12.15 -2.28
N ARG A 90 -1.93 -12.67 -2.83
CA ARG A 90 -3.20 -11.97 -3.06
C ARG A 90 -4.34 -12.83 -2.58
N LEU A 91 -5.27 -12.23 -1.85
CA LEU A 91 -6.49 -12.86 -1.36
C LEU A 91 -7.68 -12.00 -1.74
N ALA A 92 -8.76 -12.60 -2.21
CA ALA A 92 -9.98 -11.86 -2.51
C ALA A 92 -11.20 -12.63 -2.01
N GLU A 93 -12.15 -11.89 -1.42
CA GLU A 93 -13.44 -12.40 -0.97
C GLU A 93 -14.49 -11.29 -1.00
N GLY A 94 -15.54 -11.49 -1.81
CA GLY A 94 -16.61 -10.50 -1.97
C GLY A 94 -16.07 -9.16 -2.47
N GLU A 95 -16.36 -8.09 -1.74
CA GLU A 95 -15.91 -6.72 -2.06
C GLU A 95 -14.45 -6.44 -1.67
N TRP A 96 -13.78 -7.37 -1.00
CA TRP A 96 -12.45 -7.17 -0.48
C TRP A 96 -11.36 -7.93 -1.24
N MET A 97 -10.23 -7.28 -1.41
CA MET A 97 -9.00 -7.90 -1.82
C MET A 97 -7.86 -7.43 -0.91
N ALA A 98 -6.96 -8.33 -0.61
CA ALA A 98 -5.75 -8.04 0.14
C ALA A 98 -4.52 -8.55 -0.61
N ALA A 99 -3.41 -7.86 -0.41
CA ALA A 99 -2.10 -8.30 -0.88
C ALA A 99 -1.03 -7.89 0.10
N PHE A 100 0.06 -8.64 0.13
CA PHE A 100 1.30 -8.19 0.71
C PHE A 100 2.46 -8.49 -0.23
N GLY A 101 3.49 -7.70 -0.12
CA GLY A 101 4.66 -7.86 -0.97
C GLY A 101 5.65 -6.73 -0.75
N ARG A 102 6.36 -6.40 -1.79
CA ARG A 102 7.35 -5.34 -1.80
C ARG A 102 7.32 -4.56 -3.09
N GLN A 103 7.75 -3.33 -3.00
CA GLN A 103 8.18 -2.58 -4.17
C GLN A 103 9.70 -2.58 -4.20
N GLU A 104 10.26 -2.69 -5.37
CA GLU A 104 11.68 -2.49 -5.63
C GLU A 104 11.85 -1.18 -6.39
N ALA A 105 12.74 -0.33 -5.91
CA ALA A 105 12.88 1.01 -6.47
C ALA A 105 14.27 1.61 -6.22
N THR A 106 14.58 2.65 -6.98
CA THR A 106 15.74 3.52 -6.73
C THR A 106 15.25 4.79 -6.03
N HIS A 107 15.90 5.16 -4.93
CA HIS A 107 15.65 6.41 -4.22
C HIS A 107 16.23 7.58 -5.04
N SER A 108 15.43 8.12 -5.95
CA SER A 108 15.83 9.13 -6.93
C SER A 108 15.31 10.54 -6.64
N GLY A 109 14.39 10.68 -5.69
CA GLY A 109 13.84 11.96 -5.24
C GLY A 109 13.75 12.05 -3.73
N GLU A 110 13.43 13.23 -3.21
CA GLU A 110 13.28 13.42 -1.77
C GLU A 110 12.19 12.51 -1.20
N PHE A 111 12.47 11.86 -0.09
CA PHE A 111 11.54 11.01 0.64
C PHE A 111 11.53 11.39 2.12
N MET A 112 10.42 11.98 2.57
CA MET A 112 10.20 12.35 3.98
C MET A 112 11.40 13.05 4.62
N GLY A 113 11.93 14.07 3.94
CA GLY A 113 13.08 14.84 4.41
C GLY A 113 14.45 14.23 4.07
N ILE A 114 14.51 13.06 3.47
CA ILE A 114 15.76 12.42 3.07
C ILE A 114 16.06 12.78 1.62
N PRO A 115 17.16 13.49 1.34
CA PRO A 115 17.55 13.80 -0.04
C PRO A 115 17.84 12.53 -0.85
N PRO A 116 17.70 12.56 -2.17
CA PRO A 116 17.92 11.39 -3.02
C PRO A 116 19.33 10.80 -2.82
N THR A 117 19.38 9.50 -2.55
CA THR A 117 20.63 8.76 -2.30
C THR A 117 21.11 7.96 -3.52
N GLY A 118 20.23 7.73 -4.50
CA GLY A 118 20.49 6.83 -5.62
C GLY A 118 20.54 5.34 -5.25
N LYS A 119 20.24 4.97 -4.00
CA LYS A 119 20.26 3.57 -3.54
C LYS A 119 19.07 2.80 -4.06
N ARG A 120 19.27 1.52 -4.37
CA ARG A 120 18.18 0.56 -4.53
C ARG A 120 17.61 0.21 -3.16
N VAL A 121 16.29 0.22 -3.06
CA VAL A 121 15.56 -0.10 -1.83
C VAL A 121 14.46 -1.10 -2.08
N GLU A 122 14.13 -1.84 -1.04
CA GLU A 122 12.95 -2.67 -0.94
C GLU A 122 11.94 -1.97 -0.03
N ILE A 123 10.70 -1.82 -0.49
CA ILE A 123 9.62 -1.16 0.23
C ILE A 123 8.53 -2.18 0.49
N ARG A 124 8.47 -2.73 1.70
CA ARG A 124 7.50 -3.74 2.09
C ARG A 124 6.14 -3.11 2.37
N TYR A 125 5.07 -3.77 1.95
CA TYR A 125 3.70 -3.28 2.14
C TYR A 125 2.70 -4.40 2.38
N MET A 126 1.59 -4.01 2.99
CA MET A 126 0.36 -4.78 3.08
C MET A 126 -0.81 -3.87 2.73
N ASP A 127 -1.72 -4.36 1.90
CA ASP A 127 -2.88 -3.62 1.41
C ASP A 127 -4.17 -4.38 1.58
N PHE A 128 -5.24 -3.65 1.90
CA PHE A 128 -6.61 -4.08 1.78
C PHE A 128 -7.38 -3.08 0.93
N TRP A 129 -8.03 -3.54 -0.13
CA TRP A 129 -8.90 -2.72 -0.98
C TRP A 129 -10.33 -3.17 -0.84
N LYS A 130 -11.25 -2.21 -0.76
CA LYS A 130 -12.68 -2.46 -0.87
C LYS A 130 -13.17 -1.94 -2.20
N VAL A 131 -13.90 -2.78 -2.93
CA VAL A 131 -14.47 -2.45 -4.24
C VAL A 131 -16.00 -2.49 -4.15
N GLU A 132 -16.63 -1.39 -4.55
CA GLU A 132 -18.08 -1.27 -4.67
C GLU A 132 -18.41 -0.73 -6.07
N ASP A 133 -19.38 -1.35 -6.76
CA ASP A 133 -19.84 -0.93 -8.08
C ASP A 133 -18.67 -0.71 -9.08
N GLY A 134 -17.71 -1.62 -9.10
CA GLY A 134 -16.57 -1.57 -10.03
C GLY A 134 -15.51 -0.51 -9.72
N LYS A 135 -15.59 0.14 -8.55
CA LYS A 135 -14.65 1.17 -8.12
C LYS A 135 -14.05 0.85 -6.75
N ILE A 136 -12.78 1.17 -6.56
CA ILE A 136 -12.13 1.12 -5.24
C ILE A 136 -12.64 2.28 -4.40
N VAL A 137 -13.28 1.99 -3.27
CA VAL A 137 -13.84 2.98 -2.35
C VAL A 137 -12.98 3.21 -1.12
N SER A 138 -12.14 2.26 -0.77
CA SER A 138 -11.14 2.43 0.29
C SER A 138 -9.93 1.53 0.07
N ASN A 139 -8.80 1.97 0.59
CA ASN A 139 -7.57 1.21 0.64
C ASN A 139 -6.90 1.41 2.01
N TRP A 140 -6.76 0.33 2.75
CA TRP A 140 -5.99 0.30 4.00
C TRP A 140 -4.58 -0.15 3.67
N VAL A 141 -3.59 0.65 4.04
CA VAL A 141 -2.20 0.45 3.63
C VAL A 141 -1.28 0.51 4.83
N MET A 142 -0.39 -0.46 4.91
CA MET A 142 0.77 -0.40 5.79
C MET A 142 2.03 -0.50 4.92
N VAL A 143 2.86 0.53 5.01
CA VAL A 143 4.17 0.56 4.36
C VAL A 143 5.24 0.60 5.45
N ASP A 144 6.24 -0.23 5.32
CA ASP A 144 7.33 -0.32 6.29
C ASP A 144 8.35 0.82 6.08
N PHE A 145 7.93 2.03 6.44
CA PHE A 145 8.81 3.21 6.33
C PHE A 145 10.09 3.10 7.18
N PRO A 146 10.06 2.57 8.40
CA PRO A 146 11.29 2.38 9.16
C PRO A 146 12.33 1.54 8.43
N HIS A 147 11.91 0.47 7.75
CA HIS A 147 12.79 -0.36 6.95
C HIS A 147 13.37 0.39 5.74
N VAL A 148 12.56 1.18 5.05
CA VAL A 148 13.04 2.05 3.97
C VAL A 148 14.06 3.05 4.49
N MET A 149 13.75 3.75 5.58
CA MET A 149 14.63 4.75 6.19
C MET A 149 15.98 4.16 6.60
N LYS A 150 15.97 2.96 7.19
CA LYS A 150 17.20 2.26 7.59
C LYS A 150 18.08 1.93 6.37
N GLN A 151 17.48 1.51 5.26
CA GLN A 151 18.20 1.30 4.00
C GLN A 151 18.82 2.60 3.48
N LEU A 152 18.21 3.74 3.77
CA LEU A 152 18.69 5.08 3.39
C LEU A 152 19.65 5.68 4.42
N GLY A 153 20.00 4.95 5.46
CA GLY A 153 20.96 5.38 6.49
C GLY A 153 20.34 6.15 7.65
N VAL A 154 19.01 6.13 7.79
CA VAL A 154 18.29 6.78 8.89
C VAL A 154 17.59 5.73 9.73
N ASP A 155 17.94 5.63 11.02
CA ASP A 155 17.25 4.76 11.97
C ASP A 155 16.25 5.57 12.80
N PRO A 156 14.93 5.48 12.52
CA PRO A 156 13.92 6.21 13.28
C PRO A 156 13.79 5.72 14.73
N PHE A 157 14.30 4.53 15.05
CA PHE A 157 14.31 3.97 16.41
C PHE A 157 15.57 4.31 17.19
N GLN A 158 16.54 5.00 16.59
CA GLN A 158 17.76 5.48 17.24
C GLN A 158 18.52 4.38 18.02
N GLY A 159 18.58 3.18 17.44
CA GLY A 159 19.23 2.02 18.04
C GLY A 159 18.41 1.29 19.09
N HIS A 160 17.17 1.73 19.37
CA HIS A 160 16.28 1.10 20.34
C HIS A 160 15.34 0.05 19.71
N GLY A 161 15.44 -0.19 18.41
CA GLY A 161 14.69 -1.26 17.75
C GLY A 161 15.03 -2.62 18.35
N TRP A 162 14.05 -3.51 18.34
CA TRP A 162 14.22 -4.86 18.92
C TRP A 162 14.86 -5.85 17.95
N GLU A 163 15.11 -5.45 16.71
CA GLU A 163 15.84 -6.25 15.70
C GLU A 163 17.24 -6.66 16.19
N LYS A 164 17.80 -5.92 17.17
CA LYS A 164 19.07 -6.30 17.82
C LYS A 164 19.04 -7.64 18.53
N PHE A 165 17.85 -8.21 18.73
CA PHE A 165 17.67 -9.54 19.31
C PHE A 165 17.41 -10.61 18.24
N ASP A 166 17.29 -10.22 16.98
CA ASP A 166 17.08 -11.14 15.89
C ASP A 166 18.37 -11.93 15.65
N HIS A 167 18.22 -13.20 15.31
CA HIS A 167 19.32 -13.97 14.77
C HIS A 167 19.55 -13.56 13.33
N GLU A 168 20.78 -13.41 12.93
CA GLU A 168 21.12 -13.26 11.52
C GLU A 168 20.64 -14.49 10.76
N LEU A 169 19.84 -14.26 9.73
CA LEU A 169 19.36 -15.31 8.83
C LEU A 169 20.45 -15.67 7.83
#